data_e27fed25c5560c3844fb86b4acc481d1
#
_entry.id   e27fed25c5560c3844fb86b4acc481d1
#
_cell.length_a   1.000
_cell.length_b   1.000
_cell.length_c   1.000
_cell.angle_alpha   90.00
_cell.angle_beta   90.00
_cell.angle_gamma   90.00
#
_symmetry.space_group_name_H-M   'P 1'
#
loop_
_entity.id
_entity.type
_entity.pdbx_description
1 polymer ?
#
loop_
_entity_poly.entity_id
_entity_poly.type
_entity_poly.pdbx_seq_one_letter_code
_entity_poly.pdbx_strand_id
1 'polypeptide(L)'
;MEEWFGVAAFRSRQQVQAFEQLLRRAGVPSGIVTTPRSISVGCGLSVRFRLDDSDDVLDVYRHHQPGNLIGFYRVHVDAQGRVEVVPLGVQHENSHRADHY
;
A
#
# COMPACT_ATOMS: atom_id res chain seq x y z
N MET A 1 9.72 -13.01 -16.03
CA MET A 1 9.53 -13.29 -14.62
C MET A 1 8.43 -12.43 -14.07
N GLU A 2 7.59 -12.99 -13.23
CA GLU A 2 6.46 -12.23 -12.69
C GLU A 2 6.70 -11.79 -11.27
N GLU A 3 6.16 -10.64 -10.93
CA GLU A 3 6.22 -10.13 -9.57
C GLU A 3 4.85 -9.73 -9.09
N TRP A 4 4.59 -9.98 -7.82
CA TRP A 4 3.38 -9.55 -7.14
C TRP A 4 3.77 -8.87 -5.84
N PHE A 5 3.24 -7.69 -5.60
CA PHE A 5 3.54 -7.01 -4.33
C PHE A 5 2.44 -5.98 -4.04
N GLY A 6 2.49 -5.45 -2.84
CA GLY A 6 1.57 -4.40 -2.43
C GLY A 6 2.26 -3.05 -2.36
N VAL A 7 1.51 -1.99 -2.56
CA VAL A 7 2.00 -0.65 -2.33
C VAL A 7 0.98 0.16 -1.55
N ALA A 8 1.47 1.02 -0.69
CA ALA A 8 0.67 2.01 0.02
C ALA A 8 1.07 3.37 -0.52
N ALA A 9 0.13 4.06 -1.16
CA ALA A 9 0.38 5.33 -1.81
C ALA A 9 -0.13 6.47 -0.93
N PHE A 10 0.67 7.52 -0.81
CA PHE A 10 0.34 8.67 0.03
C PHE A 10 0.50 9.96 -0.77
N ARG A 11 -0.17 11.01 -0.33
CA ARG A 11 -0.04 12.32 -0.97
C ARG A 11 1.23 13.04 -0.55
N SER A 12 1.81 12.68 0.58
CA SER A 12 2.95 13.38 1.15
C SER A 12 4.15 12.44 1.24
N ARG A 13 5.30 12.93 0.78
CA ARG A 13 6.53 12.18 0.87
C ARG A 13 6.89 11.88 2.32
N GLN A 14 6.61 12.81 3.22
CA GLN A 14 6.87 12.59 4.63
C GLN A 14 6.06 11.40 5.17
N GLN A 15 4.83 11.25 4.71
CA GLN A 15 4.01 10.13 5.16
C GLN A 15 4.51 8.80 4.60
N VAL A 16 5.05 8.80 3.39
CA VAL A 16 5.66 7.58 2.86
C VAL A 16 6.81 7.14 3.76
N GLN A 17 7.68 8.09 4.10
CA GLN A 17 8.83 7.77 4.94
C GLN A 17 8.40 7.34 6.33
N ALA A 18 7.42 8.03 6.91
CA ALA A 18 6.94 7.69 8.25
C ALA A 18 6.32 6.31 8.29
N PHE A 19 5.50 5.97 7.28
CA PHE A 19 4.84 4.68 7.28
C PHE A 19 5.85 3.55 7.06
N GLU A 20 6.83 3.77 6.21
CA GLU A 20 7.87 2.77 5.99
C GLU A 20 8.62 2.48 7.29
N GLN A 21 8.92 3.53 8.07
CA GLN A 21 9.56 3.34 9.35
C GLN A 21 8.68 2.60 10.35
N LEU A 22 7.38 2.89 10.37
CA LEU A 22 6.45 2.18 11.24
C LEU A 22 6.42 0.69 10.91
N LEU A 23 6.39 0.35 9.62
CA LEU A 23 6.41 -1.05 9.22
C LEU A 23 7.71 -1.72 9.64
N ARG A 24 8.82 -1.02 9.45
CA ARG A 24 10.11 -1.58 9.82
C ARG A 24 10.19 -1.86 11.31
N ARG A 25 9.68 -0.95 12.13
CA ARG A 25 9.66 -1.15 13.58
C ARG A 25 8.77 -2.31 13.99
N ALA A 26 7.72 -2.55 13.22
CA ALA A 26 6.82 -3.67 13.48
C ALA A 26 7.36 -5.00 12.96
N GLY A 27 8.54 -4.98 12.33
CA GLY A 27 9.12 -6.20 11.80
C GLY A 27 8.58 -6.60 10.44
N VAL A 28 7.92 -5.68 9.74
CA VAL A 28 7.34 -5.96 8.44
C VAL A 28 8.30 -5.48 7.36
N PRO A 29 8.80 -6.38 6.51
CA PRO A 29 9.70 -5.96 5.42
C PRO A 29 9.02 -4.98 4.49
N SER A 30 9.70 -3.90 4.18
CA SER A 30 9.11 -2.87 3.32
C SER A 30 10.22 -2.04 2.70
N GLY A 31 9.84 -1.26 1.70
CA GLY A 31 10.78 -0.36 1.03
C GLY A 31 10.02 0.78 0.39
N ILE A 32 10.75 1.76 -0.11
CA ILE A 32 10.15 2.90 -0.79
C ILE A 32 10.41 2.73 -2.28
N VAL A 33 9.36 2.87 -3.08
CA VAL A 33 9.45 2.67 -4.53
C VAL A 33 8.73 3.81 -5.24
N THR A 34 8.99 3.97 -6.52
CA THR A 34 8.24 4.89 -7.36
C THR A 34 6.81 4.37 -7.49
N THR A 35 5.85 5.25 -7.32
CA THR A 35 4.43 4.88 -7.45
C THR A 35 4.15 4.45 -8.88
N PRO A 36 3.42 3.34 -9.07
CA PRO A 36 3.03 2.93 -10.44
C PRO A 36 2.25 4.01 -11.15
N ARG A 37 2.45 4.09 -12.47
CA ARG A 37 1.86 5.17 -13.27
C ARG A 37 0.35 5.22 -13.22
N SER A 38 -0.30 4.07 -13.10
CA SER A 38 -1.76 4.06 -13.07
C SER A 38 -2.32 4.67 -11.80
N ILE A 39 -1.50 4.90 -10.79
CA ILE A 39 -1.90 5.67 -9.62
C ILE A 39 -1.40 7.08 -9.87
N SER A 40 -2.27 7.94 -10.39
CA SER A 40 -1.85 9.22 -10.94
C SER A 40 -1.77 10.34 -9.92
N VAL A 41 -2.18 10.11 -8.69
CA VAL A 41 -2.16 11.14 -7.65
C VAL A 41 -1.11 10.79 -6.61
N GLY A 42 -0.72 11.78 -5.84
CA GLY A 42 0.22 11.56 -4.74
C GLY A 42 1.57 12.17 -5.01
N CYS A 43 2.52 11.83 -4.16
CA CYS A 43 3.85 12.44 -4.21
C CYS A 43 4.82 11.70 -5.12
N GLY A 44 4.37 10.64 -5.79
CA GLY A 44 5.24 9.87 -6.67
C GLY A 44 5.99 8.74 -6.00
N LEU A 45 5.90 8.64 -4.69
CA LEU A 45 6.54 7.57 -3.93
C LEU A 45 5.50 6.77 -3.16
N SER A 46 5.78 5.49 -2.98
CA SER A 46 4.88 4.59 -2.25
C SER A 46 5.72 3.65 -1.39
N VAL A 47 5.08 3.05 -0.41
CA VAL A 47 5.71 2.02 0.40
C VAL A 47 5.35 0.67 -0.20
N ARG A 48 6.38 -0.12 -0.54
CA ARG A 48 6.19 -1.46 -1.09
C ARG A 48 6.26 -2.47 0.05
N PHE A 49 5.39 -3.46 0.01
CA PHE A 49 5.39 -4.55 0.99
C PHE A 49 5.00 -5.85 0.29
N ARG A 50 5.27 -6.97 0.95
CA ARG A 50 4.89 -8.27 0.40
C ARG A 50 3.39 -8.48 0.61
N LEU A 51 2.72 -9.05 -0.38
CA LEU A 51 1.28 -9.28 -0.26
C LEU A 51 0.94 -10.20 0.91
N ASP A 52 1.81 -11.13 1.24
CA ASP A 52 1.59 -12.01 2.37
C ASP A 52 1.55 -11.25 3.69
N ASP A 53 2.12 -10.06 3.73
CA ASP A 53 2.15 -9.24 4.93
C ASP A 53 1.02 -8.21 4.96
N SER A 54 0.06 -8.30 4.05
CA SER A 54 -1.00 -7.29 3.94
C SER A 54 -1.75 -7.08 5.23
N ASP A 55 -2.07 -8.15 5.95
CA ASP A 55 -2.81 -8.01 7.21
C ASP A 55 -1.99 -7.26 8.25
N ASP A 56 -0.69 -7.53 8.32
CA ASP A 56 0.18 -6.82 9.26
C ASP A 56 0.32 -5.36 8.87
N VAL A 57 0.42 -5.08 7.58
CA VAL A 57 0.51 -3.72 7.09
C VAL A 57 -0.75 -2.93 7.47
N LEU A 58 -1.91 -3.55 7.29
CA LEU A 58 -3.16 -2.91 7.65
C LEU A 58 -3.28 -2.67 9.15
N ASP A 59 -2.80 -3.62 9.96
CA ASP A 59 -2.82 -3.45 11.40
C ASP A 59 -1.97 -2.25 11.81
N VAL A 60 -0.79 -2.11 11.23
CA VAL A 60 0.07 -0.97 11.53
C VAL A 60 -0.64 0.32 11.11
N TYR A 61 -1.26 0.33 9.94
CA TYR A 61 -1.97 1.51 9.47
C TYR A 61 -3.11 1.87 10.41
N ARG A 62 -3.90 0.89 10.83
CA ARG A 62 -5.04 1.15 11.71
C ARG A 62 -4.61 1.68 13.07
N HIS A 63 -3.48 1.21 13.57
CA HIS A 63 -2.98 1.66 14.86
C HIS A 63 -2.47 3.09 14.81
N HIS A 64 -1.80 3.47 13.75
CA HIS A 64 -1.12 4.76 13.70
C HIS A 64 -1.84 5.78 12.84
N GLN A 65 -2.67 5.34 11.91
CA GLN A 65 -3.49 6.17 11.04
C GLN A 65 -2.75 7.38 10.48
N PRO A 66 -1.63 7.14 9.78
CA PRO A 66 -0.91 8.26 9.18
C PRO A 66 -1.82 8.95 8.16
N GLY A 67 -1.75 10.25 8.09
CA GLY A 67 -2.59 11.01 7.19
C GLY A 67 -2.18 10.88 5.74
N ASN A 68 -3.02 11.44 4.86
CA ASN A 68 -2.69 11.57 3.45
C ASN A 68 -2.58 10.26 2.69
N LEU A 69 -3.21 9.21 3.18
CA LEU A 69 -3.26 7.94 2.45
C LEU A 69 -4.16 8.09 1.23
N ILE A 70 -3.66 7.64 0.09
CA ILE A 70 -4.43 7.53 -1.14
C ILE A 70 -5.10 6.17 -1.20
N GLY A 71 -4.34 5.11 -0.93
CA GLY A 71 -4.90 3.78 -0.90
C GLY A 71 -3.82 2.72 -0.87
N PHE A 72 -4.27 1.48 -0.71
CA PHE A 72 -3.44 0.30 -0.81
C PHE A 72 -3.78 -0.40 -2.12
N TYR A 73 -2.75 -0.91 -2.80
CA TYR A 73 -2.94 -1.51 -4.12
C TYR A 73 -2.11 -2.78 -4.23
N ARG A 74 -2.63 -3.71 -5.02
CA ARG A 74 -1.87 -4.89 -5.43
C ARG A 74 -1.29 -4.59 -6.81
N VAL A 75 0.00 -4.86 -6.96
CA VAL A 75 0.70 -4.64 -8.22
C VAL A 75 1.15 -5.99 -8.76
N HIS A 76 0.89 -6.24 -10.02
CA HIS A 76 1.35 -7.42 -10.72
C HIS A 76 2.15 -6.99 -11.94
N VAL A 77 3.38 -7.45 -12.03
CA VAL A 77 4.21 -7.22 -13.20
C VAL A 77 4.34 -8.57 -13.90
N ASP A 78 3.82 -8.66 -15.12
CA ASP A 78 3.82 -9.93 -15.82
C ASP A 78 5.16 -10.21 -16.50
N ALA A 79 5.24 -11.35 -17.17
CA ALA A 79 6.49 -11.79 -17.78
C ALA A 79 7.00 -10.86 -18.88
N GLN A 80 6.11 -10.06 -19.46
CA GLN A 80 6.47 -9.10 -20.49
C GLN A 80 6.72 -7.71 -19.92
N GLY A 81 6.67 -7.56 -18.59
CA GLY A 81 6.88 -6.27 -17.97
C GLY A 81 5.64 -5.38 -17.91
N ARG A 82 4.47 -5.89 -18.28
CA ARG A 82 3.25 -5.10 -18.17
C ARG A 82 2.81 -5.04 -16.71
N VAL A 83 2.33 -3.88 -16.30
CA VAL A 83 1.99 -3.62 -14.91
C VAL A 83 0.48 -3.49 -14.76
N GLU A 84 -0.08 -4.29 -13.87
CA GLU A 84 -1.49 -4.21 -13.52
C GLU A 84 -1.60 -3.79 -12.07
N VAL A 85 -2.46 -2.81 -11.78
CA VAL A 85 -2.64 -2.29 -10.44
C VAL A 85 -4.11 -2.39 -10.07
N VAL A 86 -4.39 -3.04 -8.94
CA VAL A 86 -5.76 -3.26 -8.48
C VAL A 86 -5.86 -2.75 -7.05
N PRO A 87 -6.86 -1.92 -6.72
CA PRO A 87 -7.01 -1.49 -5.32
C PRO A 87 -7.27 -2.68 -4.43
N LEU A 88 -6.61 -2.69 -3.28
CA LEU A 88 -6.97 -3.62 -2.24
C LEU A 88 -8.14 -3.01 -1.50
N GLY A 89 -9.20 -3.72 -1.32
CA GLY A 89 -10.44 -3.17 -0.82
C GLY A 89 -10.45 -2.81 0.64
N VAL A 90 -9.31 -2.55 1.20
CA VAL A 90 -9.24 -2.36 2.63
C VAL A 90 -9.92 -1.13 3.11
N GLN A 91 -9.93 -0.09 2.29
CA GLN A 91 -10.58 1.11 2.71
C GLN A 91 -12.08 0.95 2.74
N HIS A 92 -12.63 -0.14 2.23
CA HIS A 92 -14.04 -0.36 2.24
C HIS A 92 -14.51 -1.08 3.44
N GLU A 93 -13.66 -1.47 4.29
CA GLU A 93 -14.08 -2.14 5.44
C GLU A 93 -14.84 -1.35 6.33
N ASN A 94 -14.80 -0.23 6.09
CA ASN A 94 -15.55 0.52 6.86
C ASN A 94 -16.84 0.54 6.45
N SER A 95 -17.01 0.06 5.75
CA SER A 95 -18.03 0.14 5.33
C SER A 95 -18.85 -0.81 5.48
N HIS A 96 -18.62 -0.95 5.61
CA HIS A 96 -19.26 -1.81 5.56
C HIS A 96 -19.52 -2.40 6.08
N ARG A 97 -19.55 -2.39 6.34
CA ARG A 97 -19.95 -3.05 6.73
C ARG A 97 -20.42 -3.20 7.16
N ALA A 98 -20.63 -2.92 7.16
CA ALA A 98 -21.18 -3.19 7.45
C ALA A 98 -21.68 -3.59 7.45
N ASP A 99 -21.82 -3.44 7.35
CA ASP A 99 -22.34 -3.93 7.28
C ASP A 99 -22.63 -4.54 7.24
N HIS A 100 -22.79 -4.50 7.22
CA HIS A 100 -23.09 -5.18 7.12
C HIS A 100 -23.35 -5.68 7.24
N TYR A 101 -23.50 -5.48 7.30
CA TYR A 101 -23.86 -6.03 7.27
C TYR A 101 -24.24 -6.35 7.37
#